data_cd1c3cf08c579c4f4d69084a2c0c87d3
#
_entry.id   cd1c3cf08c579c4f4d69084a2c0c87d3
#
_cell.length_a   1.000
_cell.length_b   1.000
_cell.length_c   1.000
_cell.angle_alpha   90.00
_cell.angle_beta   90.00
_cell.angle_gamma   90.00
#
_symmetry.space_group_name_H-M   'P 1'
#
loop_
_entity.id
_entity.type
_entity.pdbx_description
1 polymer ?
#
loop_
_entity_poly.entity_id
_entity_poly.type
_entity_poly.pdbx_seq_one_letter_code
_entity_poly.pdbx_strand_id
1 'polypeptide(L)'
;AIYGRSYERRELRENASRDMRRQTGDRYAVGVLHTQVDGTDSSYAPCSLTDLKESGMDYWALGHVHKHGILCESPYVVYAGNPQGLDCTETGPRGCYYVEAGPYGTTNVQFVDTSVARWETVSIPIDTLESVSALREAVRLEKEKIRRQAGKPVFLTVEFTGAGSMYRVINNAESVQYWINSWQEDEEGKYAFIMVTSVKNKARPK
;
A
#
# COMPACT_ATOMS: atom_id res chain seq x y z
N ALA A 1 19.09 -19.42 -12.22
CA ALA A 1 19.81 -18.20 -12.59
C ALA A 1 19.03 -16.95 -12.14
N ILE A 2 19.74 -15.84 -11.93
CA ILE A 2 19.14 -14.52 -11.64
C ILE A 2 19.63 -13.56 -12.72
N TYR A 3 18.69 -12.87 -13.34
CA TYR A 3 18.91 -11.86 -14.35
C TYR A 3 18.49 -10.51 -13.81
N GLY A 4 19.33 -9.50 -13.93
CA GLY A 4 19.01 -8.17 -13.44
C GLY A 4 19.68 -7.08 -14.27
N ARG A 5 19.03 -5.94 -14.37
CA ARG A 5 19.62 -4.75 -14.96
C ARG A 5 19.36 -3.55 -14.03
N SER A 6 20.42 -2.87 -13.64
CA SER A 6 20.34 -1.61 -12.88
C SER A 6 20.32 -0.41 -13.83
N TYR A 7 19.89 0.74 -13.31
CA TYR A 7 19.92 1.99 -14.03
C TYR A 7 21.30 2.65 -13.89
N GLU A 8 21.84 3.13 -15.00
CA GLU A 8 23.05 3.95 -15.02
C GLU A 8 22.75 5.44 -14.72
N ARG A 9 21.50 5.85 -14.92
CA ARG A 9 20.99 7.20 -14.76
C ARG A 9 19.67 7.17 -13.99
N ARG A 10 19.17 8.35 -13.60
CA ARG A 10 17.89 8.49 -12.90
C ARG A 10 16.71 7.93 -13.71
N GLU A 11 16.76 8.00 -15.03
CA GLU A 11 15.72 7.52 -15.94
C GLU A 11 16.28 6.49 -16.91
N LEU A 12 15.48 5.51 -17.24
CA LEU A 12 15.74 4.53 -18.29
C LEU A 12 14.46 4.42 -19.15
N ARG A 13 14.51 4.95 -20.36
CA ARG A 13 13.34 5.05 -21.24
C ARG A 13 13.20 3.87 -22.21
N GLU A 14 14.20 3.01 -22.28
CA GLU A 14 14.17 1.80 -23.09
C GLU A 14 13.59 0.62 -22.30
N ASN A 15 13.00 -0.32 -23.03
CA ASN A 15 12.48 -1.55 -22.45
C ASN A 15 13.63 -2.52 -22.11
N ALA A 16 14.09 -2.46 -20.88
CA ALA A 16 15.20 -3.27 -20.39
C ALA A 16 14.87 -4.76 -20.29
N SER A 17 13.60 -5.15 -20.27
CA SER A 17 13.21 -6.57 -20.21
C SER A 17 13.54 -7.34 -21.49
N ARG A 18 13.66 -6.65 -22.63
CA ARG A 18 13.94 -7.28 -23.93
C ARG A 18 15.32 -7.94 -23.99
N ASP A 19 16.29 -7.40 -23.25
CA ASP A 19 17.64 -7.94 -23.17
C ASP A 19 17.76 -9.07 -22.15
N MET A 20 16.71 -9.32 -21.38
CA MET A 20 16.68 -10.31 -20.31
C MET A 20 15.94 -11.56 -20.80
N ARG A 21 16.69 -12.53 -21.33
CA ARG A 21 16.17 -13.79 -21.84
C ARG A 21 16.78 -14.94 -21.07
N ARG A 22 15.93 -15.92 -20.65
CA ARG A 22 16.39 -17.17 -20.05
C ARG A 22 17.37 -17.88 -20.98
N GLN A 23 18.49 -18.36 -20.43
CA GLN A 23 19.46 -19.12 -21.17
C GLN A 23 19.15 -20.65 -21.11
N THR A 24 19.59 -21.35 -22.13
CA THR A 24 19.45 -22.80 -22.19
C THR A 24 20.23 -23.44 -21.04
N GLY A 25 19.59 -24.33 -20.29
CA GLY A 25 20.21 -25.04 -19.15
C GLY A 25 19.85 -24.46 -17.78
N ASP A 26 19.22 -23.28 -17.71
CA ASP A 26 18.73 -22.77 -16.44
C ASP A 26 17.56 -23.62 -15.91
N ARG A 27 17.72 -24.15 -14.70
CA ARG A 27 16.65 -24.91 -14.04
C ARG A 27 15.50 -24.03 -13.60
N TYR A 28 15.83 -22.85 -13.06
CA TYR A 28 14.90 -21.82 -12.61
C TYR A 28 15.52 -20.44 -12.88
N ALA A 29 14.76 -19.56 -13.50
CA ALA A 29 15.22 -18.24 -13.93
C ALA A 29 14.36 -17.13 -13.28
N VAL A 30 15.03 -16.21 -12.59
CA VAL A 30 14.41 -15.05 -11.94
C VAL A 30 14.86 -13.78 -12.64
N GLY A 31 13.91 -12.99 -13.13
CA GLY A 31 14.17 -11.63 -13.59
C GLY A 31 13.99 -10.62 -12.44
N VAL A 32 14.93 -9.70 -12.30
CA VAL A 32 14.87 -8.60 -11.31
C VAL A 32 14.97 -7.28 -12.05
N LEU A 33 13.91 -6.46 -11.99
CA LEU A 33 13.87 -5.21 -12.74
C LEU A 33 13.07 -4.13 -12.00
N HIS A 34 13.60 -2.91 -12.00
CA HIS A 34 12.83 -1.73 -11.60
C HIS A 34 12.13 -1.18 -12.85
N THR A 35 10.82 -1.37 -12.96
CA THR A 35 10.08 -1.13 -14.22
C THR A 35 8.65 -0.72 -13.98
N GLN A 36 8.09 0.01 -14.93
CA GLN A 36 6.65 0.28 -15.03
C GLN A 36 6.02 -0.64 -16.07
N VAL A 37 5.20 -1.58 -15.62
CA VAL A 37 4.47 -2.51 -16.50
C VAL A 37 3.16 -1.89 -16.95
N ASP A 38 2.92 -1.90 -18.27
CA ASP A 38 1.71 -1.39 -18.94
C ASP A 38 1.32 0.07 -18.54
N GLY A 39 2.29 0.83 -18.05
CA GLY A 39 2.09 2.21 -17.65
C GLY A 39 2.25 3.21 -18.80
N THR A 40 1.70 4.41 -18.60
CA THR A 40 1.81 5.52 -19.56
C THR A 40 3.11 6.30 -19.42
N ASP A 41 3.81 6.21 -18.29
CA ASP A 41 5.09 6.85 -18.07
C ASP A 41 6.24 5.99 -18.62
N SER A 42 7.00 6.59 -19.51
CA SER A 42 8.13 5.92 -20.18
C SER A 42 9.48 6.16 -19.51
N SER A 43 9.54 6.71 -18.31
CA SER A 43 10.80 7.12 -17.66
C SER A 43 11.48 6.00 -16.86
N TYR A 44 10.76 4.90 -16.54
CA TYR A 44 11.24 3.85 -15.65
C TYR A 44 11.20 2.47 -16.32
N ALA A 45 12.08 2.27 -17.32
CA ALA A 45 12.22 1.02 -18.09
C ALA A 45 10.86 0.42 -18.49
N PRO A 46 10.01 1.16 -19.19
CA PRO A 46 8.65 0.72 -19.49
C PRO A 46 8.65 -0.57 -20.28
N CYS A 47 7.81 -1.53 -19.88
CA CYS A 47 7.61 -2.78 -20.60
C CYS A 47 6.14 -3.19 -20.52
N SER A 48 5.73 -4.08 -21.41
CA SER A 48 4.42 -4.72 -21.33
C SER A 48 4.48 -6.00 -20.49
N LEU A 49 3.33 -6.41 -19.96
CA LEU A 49 3.21 -7.73 -19.32
C LEU A 49 3.56 -8.84 -20.30
N THR A 50 3.26 -8.67 -21.58
CA THR A 50 3.62 -9.61 -22.65
C THR A 50 5.13 -9.75 -22.80
N ASP A 51 5.90 -8.64 -22.81
CA ASP A 51 7.37 -8.69 -22.87
C ASP A 51 7.95 -9.57 -21.74
N LEU A 52 7.41 -9.43 -20.51
CA LEU A 52 7.84 -10.20 -19.35
C LEU A 52 7.49 -11.69 -19.49
N LYS A 53 6.27 -12.01 -19.95
CA LYS A 53 5.83 -13.39 -20.16
C LYS A 53 6.66 -14.12 -21.23
N GLU A 54 7.02 -13.45 -22.29
CA GLU A 54 7.78 -14.01 -23.41
C GLU A 54 9.29 -14.11 -23.15
N SER A 55 9.79 -13.58 -22.04
CA SER A 55 11.22 -13.64 -21.68
C SER A 55 11.71 -15.04 -21.33
N GLY A 56 10.79 -15.95 -20.97
CA GLY A 56 11.09 -17.31 -20.52
C GLY A 56 11.48 -17.40 -19.03
N MET A 57 11.39 -16.32 -18.26
CA MET A 57 11.61 -16.35 -16.81
C MET A 57 10.48 -17.10 -16.10
N ASP A 58 10.80 -17.77 -14.99
CA ASP A 58 9.83 -18.45 -14.13
C ASP A 58 9.21 -17.49 -13.12
N TYR A 59 9.96 -16.44 -12.73
CA TYR A 59 9.54 -15.43 -11.77
C TYR A 59 10.13 -14.05 -12.13
N TRP A 60 9.32 -13.01 -12.01
CA TRP A 60 9.75 -11.64 -12.10
C TRP A 60 9.57 -10.92 -10.76
N ALA A 61 10.68 -10.50 -10.14
CA ALA A 61 10.71 -9.64 -8.98
C ALA A 61 10.82 -8.18 -9.44
N LEU A 62 9.72 -7.44 -9.37
CA LEU A 62 9.64 -6.09 -9.87
C LEU A 62 9.70 -5.06 -8.73
N GLY A 63 10.44 -3.97 -8.98
CA GLY A 63 10.41 -2.73 -8.20
C GLY A 63 9.73 -1.60 -8.97
N HIS A 64 9.59 -0.43 -8.37
CA HIS A 64 8.98 0.81 -8.81
C HIS A 64 7.62 1.07 -8.17
N VAL A 65 6.66 0.17 -8.28
CA VAL A 65 5.34 0.34 -7.68
C VAL A 65 5.41 0.00 -6.20
N HIS A 66 5.11 0.98 -5.33
CA HIS A 66 5.19 0.83 -3.88
C HIS A 66 4.06 -0.03 -3.30
N LYS A 67 2.99 -0.25 -4.04
CA LYS A 67 1.92 -1.19 -3.66
C LYS A 67 2.28 -2.59 -4.13
N HIS A 68 2.27 -3.55 -3.21
CA HIS A 68 2.50 -4.94 -3.56
C HIS A 68 1.36 -5.52 -4.43
N GLY A 69 1.69 -6.47 -5.30
CA GLY A 69 0.69 -7.12 -6.14
C GLY A 69 1.27 -8.16 -7.09
N ILE A 70 0.46 -9.15 -7.41
CA ILE A 70 0.76 -10.17 -8.41
C ILE A 70 0.05 -9.78 -9.71
N LEU A 71 0.81 -9.50 -10.76
CA LEU A 71 0.28 -9.13 -12.08
C LEU A 71 -0.04 -10.33 -12.94
N CYS A 72 0.69 -11.44 -12.74
CA CYS A 72 0.51 -12.70 -13.45
C CYS A 72 1.02 -13.85 -12.58
N GLU A 73 0.40 -15.03 -12.67
CA GLU A 73 0.79 -16.23 -11.93
C GLU A 73 1.52 -17.27 -12.79
N SER A 74 1.52 -17.08 -14.10
CA SER A 74 2.24 -17.99 -15.02
C SER A 74 2.80 -17.23 -16.23
N PRO A 75 4.13 -16.91 -16.22
CA PRO A 75 5.04 -16.94 -15.07
C PRO A 75 4.57 -15.96 -13.97
N TYR A 76 5.06 -16.12 -12.76
CA TYR A 76 4.80 -15.12 -11.73
C TYR A 76 5.47 -13.78 -12.06
N VAL A 77 4.67 -12.71 -12.06
CA VAL A 77 5.13 -11.33 -12.26
C VAL A 77 4.64 -10.52 -11.05
N VAL A 78 5.56 -10.10 -10.20
CA VAL A 78 5.22 -9.63 -8.86
C VAL A 78 5.92 -8.30 -8.53
N TYR A 79 5.12 -7.29 -8.15
CA TYR A 79 5.64 -6.14 -7.44
C TYR A 79 5.70 -6.43 -5.94
N ALA A 80 6.89 -6.39 -5.36
CA ALA A 80 7.04 -6.57 -3.92
C ALA A 80 6.43 -5.42 -3.11
N GLY A 81 6.37 -4.24 -3.68
CA GLY A 81 6.03 -3.01 -2.98
C GLY A 81 7.21 -2.47 -2.16
N ASN A 82 6.91 -1.67 -1.15
CA ASN A 82 7.89 -1.23 -0.16
C ASN A 82 7.70 -1.95 1.19
N PRO A 83 8.76 -2.16 1.98
CA PRO A 83 8.69 -2.89 3.25
C PRO A 83 8.01 -2.10 4.37
N GLN A 84 7.89 -0.78 4.22
CA GLN A 84 7.28 0.15 5.15
C GLN A 84 6.64 1.32 4.38
N GLY A 85 5.39 1.68 4.70
CA GLY A 85 4.75 2.90 4.18
C GLY A 85 5.41 4.14 4.76
N LEU A 86 5.73 5.11 3.92
CA LEU A 86 6.47 6.32 4.28
C LEU A 86 5.55 7.49 4.63
N ASP A 87 4.35 7.51 4.07
CA ASP A 87 3.39 8.60 4.29
C ASP A 87 1.93 8.13 4.18
N CYS A 88 0.99 9.04 4.40
CA CYS A 88 -0.45 8.76 4.42
C CYS A 88 -1.06 8.35 3.08
N THR A 89 -0.32 8.41 1.97
CA THR A 89 -0.78 7.92 0.66
C THR A 89 -0.48 6.44 0.48
N GLU A 90 0.44 5.90 1.28
CA GLU A 90 0.87 4.52 1.24
C GLU A 90 0.15 3.66 2.28
N THR A 91 -1.16 3.59 2.20
CA THR A 91 -2.02 2.88 3.14
C THR A 91 -1.93 1.36 3.04
N GLY A 92 -2.36 0.67 4.10
CA GLY A 92 -2.44 -0.78 4.19
C GLY A 92 -1.14 -1.48 4.55
N PRO A 93 -1.12 -2.82 4.49
CA PRO A 93 0.05 -3.62 4.81
C PRO A 93 1.18 -3.39 3.79
N ARG A 94 2.42 -3.33 4.30
CA ARG A 94 3.64 -3.19 3.51
C ARG A 94 4.61 -4.31 3.87
N GLY A 95 5.37 -4.78 2.89
CA GLY A 95 6.20 -5.94 3.16
C GLY A 95 6.94 -6.46 1.95
N CYS A 96 7.12 -7.78 1.92
CA CYS A 96 7.78 -8.49 0.84
C CYS A 96 7.01 -9.77 0.50
N TYR A 97 7.42 -10.43 -0.58
CA TYR A 97 6.95 -11.77 -0.87
C TYR A 97 8.00 -12.81 -0.49
N TYR A 98 7.57 -13.82 0.25
CA TYR A 98 8.31 -15.07 0.41
C TYR A 98 7.94 -16.00 -0.74
N VAL A 99 8.94 -16.49 -1.47
CA VAL A 99 8.75 -17.31 -2.67
C VAL A 99 9.53 -18.61 -2.54
N GLU A 100 8.84 -19.71 -2.74
CA GLU A 100 9.44 -21.04 -2.82
C GLU A 100 9.42 -21.53 -4.25
N ALA A 101 10.56 -22.05 -4.71
CA ALA A 101 10.71 -22.64 -6.02
C ALA A 101 11.19 -24.10 -5.91
N GLY A 102 10.47 -25.00 -6.55
CA GLY A 102 10.79 -26.41 -6.64
C GLY A 102 11.35 -26.80 -8.01
N PRO A 103 11.59 -28.10 -8.24
CA PRO A 103 12.12 -28.60 -9.50
C PRO A 103 11.24 -28.32 -10.73
N TYR A 104 9.96 -28.05 -10.49
CA TYR A 104 8.94 -27.86 -11.52
C TYR A 104 8.40 -26.43 -11.60
N GLY A 105 9.06 -25.47 -10.94
CA GLY A 105 8.68 -24.06 -10.96
C GLY A 105 8.37 -23.48 -9.59
N THR A 106 7.70 -22.33 -9.56
CA THR A 106 7.26 -21.65 -8.32
C THR A 106 6.14 -22.46 -7.65
N THR A 107 6.33 -22.80 -6.38
CA THR A 107 5.39 -23.63 -5.61
C THR A 107 4.59 -22.85 -4.58
N ASN A 108 5.12 -21.72 -4.10
CA ASN A 108 4.45 -20.85 -3.13
C ASN A 108 4.86 -19.39 -3.33
N VAL A 109 3.90 -18.47 -3.24
CA VAL A 109 4.12 -17.02 -3.25
C VAL A 109 3.26 -16.41 -2.17
N GLN A 110 3.86 -16.04 -1.05
CA GLN A 110 3.18 -15.53 0.13
C GLN A 110 3.63 -14.09 0.45
N PHE A 111 2.66 -13.17 0.58
CA PHE A 111 2.96 -11.84 1.10
C PHE A 111 3.21 -11.89 2.61
N VAL A 112 4.29 -11.24 3.04
CA VAL A 112 4.70 -11.10 4.44
C VAL A 112 4.70 -9.63 4.80
N ASP A 113 3.80 -9.23 5.71
CA ASP A 113 3.75 -7.85 6.22
C ASP A 113 4.91 -7.59 7.17
N THR A 114 5.89 -6.83 6.73
CA THR A 114 7.08 -6.44 7.50
C THR A 114 6.97 -5.05 8.13
N SER A 115 5.90 -4.30 7.83
CA SER A 115 5.73 -2.94 8.34
C SER A 115 5.66 -2.91 9.87
N VAL A 116 6.39 -2.01 10.49
CA VAL A 116 6.33 -1.80 11.95
C VAL A 116 5.15 -0.94 12.37
N ALA A 117 4.66 -0.11 11.44
CA ALA A 117 3.45 0.69 11.58
C ALA A 117 2.75 0.79 10.22
N ARG A 118 1.44 1.05 10.23
CA ARG A 118 0.64 1.23 9.01
C ARG A 118 0.10 2.64 8.92
N TRP A 119 -0.08 3.09 7.67
CA TRP A 119 -0.95 4.21 7.36
C TRP A 119 -2.32 3.66 6.94
N GLU A 120 -3.38 4.24 7.49
CA GLU A 120 -4.74 3.86 7.14
C GLU A 120 -5.60 5.10 6.92
N THR A 121 -6.65 4.95 6.14
CA THR A 121 -7.68 5.98 5.98
C THR A 121 -9.04 5.32 6.23
N VAL A 122 -9.84 5.94 7.10
CA VAL A 122 -11.22 5.50 7.36
C VAL A 122 -12.21 6.56 6.93
N SER A 123 -13.27 6.16 6.26
CA SER A 123 -14.39 7.03 5.89
C SER A 123 -15.55 6.81 6.83
N ILE A 124 -16.01 7.87 7.47
CA ILE A 124 -17.12 7.87 8.43
C ILE A 124 -18.25 8.75 7.88
N PRO A 125 -19.40 8.19 7.49
CA PRO A 125 -20.54 8.96 7.05
C PRO A 125 -21.19 9.69 8.23
N ILE A 126 -21.54 10.99 8.04
CA ILE A 126 -22.14 11.80 9.10
C ILE A 126 -23.67 11.87 9.03
N ASP A 127 -24.29 11.13 8.10
CA ASP A 127 -25.71 11.25 7.79
C ASP A 127 -26.62 11.01 9.00
N THR A 128 -26.19 10.16 9.92
CA THR A 128 -26.93 9.79 11.15
C THR A 128 -26.29 10.33 12.43
N LEU A 129 -25.21 11.09 12.32
CA LEU A 129 -24.53 11.65 13.49
C LEU A 129 -25.15 13.01 13.88
N GLU A 130 -25.84 13.04 14.99
CA GLU A 130 -26.59 14.21 15.45
C GLU A 130 -25.88 15.01 16.57
N SER A 131 -24.76 14.49 17.08
CA SER A 131 -24.02 15.12 18.18
C SER A 131 -22.51 14.87 18.07
N VAL A 132 -21.72 15.75 18.70
CA VAL A 132 -20.27 15.58 18.84
C VAL A 132 -19.93 14.27 19.57
N SER A 133 -20.75 13.88 20.55
CA SER A 133 -20.55 12.61 21.26
C SER A 133 -20.73 11.42 20.33
N ALA A 134 -21.76 11.41 19.46
CA ALA A 134 -21.97 10.35 18.47
C ALA A 134 -20.81 10.30 17.45
N LEU A 135 -20.31 11.47 17.01
CA LEU A 135 -19.17 11.56 16.12
C LEU A 135 -17.90 10.97 16.76
N ARG A 136 -17.60 11.35 18.01
CA ARG A 136 -16.44 10.83 18.75
C ARG A 136 -16.55 9.31 18.97
N GLU A 137 -17.75 8.81 19.27
CA GLU A 137 -17.99 7.37 19.44
C GLU A 137 -17.80 6.61 18.11
N ALA A 138 -18.26 7.16 16.98
CA ALA A 138 -18.00 6.56 15.66
C ALA A 138 -16.52 6.43 15.36
N VAL A 139 -15.72 7.47 15.65
CA VAL A 139 -14.25 7.42 15.51
C VAL A 139 -13.65 6.37 16.45
N ARG A 140 -14.09 6.32 17.71
CA ARG A 140 -13.60 5.34 18.69
C ARG A 140 -13.85 3.90 18.22
N LEU A 141 -15.02 3.62 17.70
CA LEU A 141 -15.39 2.28 17.21
C LEU A 141 -14.52 1.86 16.00
N GLU A 142 -14.28 2.78 15.05
CA GLU A 142 -13.40 2.49 13.91
C GLU A 142 -11.94 2.33 14.34
N LYS A 143 -11.43 3.11 15.30
CA LYS A 143 -10.10 2.91 15.88
C LYS A 143 -9.96 1.50 16.47
N GLU A 144 -10.94 1.01 17.23
CA GLU A 144 -10.89 -0.33 17.84
C GLU A 144 -10.96 -1.46 16.78
N LYS A 145 -11.72 -1.27 15.73
CA LYS A 145 -11.78 -2.20 14.60
C LYS A 145 -10.43 -2.27 13.88
N ILE A 146 -9.84 -1.12 13.54
CA ILE A 146 -8.53 -1.01 12.90
C ILE A 146 -7.45 -1.62 13.80
N ARG A 147 -7.47 -1.35 15.12
CA ARG A 147 -6.53 -1.94 16.10
C ARG A 147 -6.52 -3.45 16.04
N ARG A 148 -7.72 -4.07 16.05
CA ARG A 148 -7.86 -5.54 15.99
C ARG A 148 -7.37 -6.12 14.67
N GLN A 149 -7.59 -5.42 13.57
CA GLN A 149 -7.17 -5.88 12.24
C GLN A 149 -5.68 -5.71 12.00
N ALA A 150 -5.10 -4.61 12.43
CA ALA A 150 -3.69 -4.31 12.19
C ALA A 150 -2.76 -5.03 13.18
N GLY A 151 -3.14 -5.14 14.45
CA GLY A 151 -2.33 -5.73 15.52
C GLY A 151 -1.00 -5.00 15.80
N LYS A 152 -0.83 -3.79 15.28
CA LYS A 152 0.38 -2.96 15.31
C LYS A 152 0.01 -1.47 15.31
N PRO A 153 0.95 -0.55 15.53
CA PRO A 153 0.71 0.89 15.43
C PRO A 153 0.13 1.32 14.09
N VAL A 154 -0.82 2.26 14.12
CA VAL A 154 -1.43 2.82 12.91
C VAL A 154 -1.47 4.34 13.00
N PHE A 155 -1.03 5.01 11.93
CA PHE A 155 -1.26 6.42 11.66
C PHE A 155 -2.51 6.55 10.81
N LEU A 156 -3.55 7.19 11.37
CA LEU A 156 -4.89 7.19 10.82
C LEU A 156 -5.29 8.56 10.27
N THR A 157 -5.76 8.59 9.03
CA THR A 157 -6.53 9.69 8.48
C THR A 157 -8.03 9.38 8.62
N VAL A 158 -8.78 10.27 9.25
CA VAL A 158 -10.25 10.18 9.34
C VAL A 158 -10.86 11.09 8.29
N GLU A 159 -11.68 10.52 7.39
CA GLU A 159 -12.42 11.25 6.38
C GLU A 159 -13.92 11.24 6.74
N PHE A 160 -14.49 12.40 7.03
CA PHE A 160 -15.93 12.52 7.20
C PHE A 160 -16.62 12.73 5.85
N THR A 161 -17.64 11.93 5.57
CA THR A 161 -18.37 11.90 4.29
C THR A 161 -19.87 12.05 4.51
N GLY A 162 -20.67 12.08 3.41
CA GLY A 162 -22.12 12.18 3.49
C GLY A 162 -22.64 13.60 3.73
N ALA A 163 -23.83 13.74 4.33
CA ALA A 163 -24.45 15.02 4.60
C ALA A 163 -25.16 15.04 5.96
N GLY A 164 -24.90 16.04 6.80
CA GLY A 164 -25.46 16.05 8.14
C GLY A 164 -25.24 17.34 8.95
N SER A 165 -25.88 17.38 10.12
CA SER A 165 -25.80 18.51 11.05
C SER A 165 -24.39 18.76 11.57
N MET A 166 -23.54 17.72 11.63
CA MET A 166 -22.17 17.82 12.12
C MET A 166 -21.21 18.52 11.14
N TYR A 167 -21.62 18.75 9.89
CA TYR A 167 -20.78 19.43 8.88
C TYR A 167 -20.13 20.72 9.41
N ARG A 168 -20.91 21.60 10.05
CA ARG A 168 -20.39 22.88 10.55
C ARG A 168 -19.33 22.70 11.63
N VAL A 169 -19.51 21.71 12.49
CA VAL A 169 -18.59 21.43 13.60
C VAL A 169 -17.28 20.83 13.07
N ILE A 170 -17.37 19.91 12.10
CA ILE A 170 -16.20 19.31 11.43
C ILE A 170 -15.45 20.36 10.58
N ASN A 171 -16.13 21.37 10.09
CA ASN A 171 -15.50 22.45 9.32
C ASN A 171 -14.81 23.52 10.19
N ASN A 172 -14.90 23.40 11.52
CA ASN A 172 -14.18 24.27 12.46
C ASN A 172 -12.82 23.67 12.79
N ALA A 173 -11.74 24.35 12.36
CA ALA A 173 -10.37 23.86 12.51
C ALA A 173 -9.93 23.69 13.97
N GLU A 174 -10.37 24.58 14.87
CA GLU A 174 -10.02 24.51 16.29
C GLU A 174 -10.67 23.30 16.96
N SER A 175 -11.94 23.02 16.65
CA SER A 175 -12.65 21.84 17.13
C SER A 175 -11.97 20.55 16.66
N VAL A 176 -11.60 20.50 15.38
CA VAL A 176 -10.91 19.35 14.81
C VAL A 176 -9.54 19.12 15.46
N GLN A 177 -8.76 20.19 15.67
CA GLN A 177 -7.45 20.07 16.32
C GLN A 177 -7.58 19.61 17.77
N TYR A 178 -8.56 20.11 18.50
CA TYR A 178 -8.86 19.65 19.85
C TYR A 178 -9.20 18.15 19.89
N TRP A 179 -10.01 17.66 18.94
CA TRP A 179 -10.33 16.23 18.87
C TRP A 179 -9.11 15.37 18.52
N ILE A 180 -8.30 15.81 17.57
CA ILE A 180 -7.06 15.08 17.22
C ILE A 180 -6.20 14.92 18.47
N ASN A 181 -5.95 15.98 19.21
CA ASN A 181 -5.15 15.94 20.44
C ASN A 181 -5.76 14.96 21.47
N SER A 182 -7.09 15.07 21.73
CA SER A 182 -7.78 14.17 22.65
C SER A 182 -7.69 12.70 22.22
N TRP A 183 -7.87 12.41 20.93
CA TRP A 183 -7.74 11.03 20.41
C TRP A 183 -6.31 10.50 20.46
N GLN A 184 -5.31 11.36 20.42
CA GLN A 184 -3.90 10.99 20.57
C GLN A 184 -3.58 10.68 22.04
N GLU A 185 -4.04 11.52 22.98
CA GLU A 185 -3.90 11.28 24.41
C GLU A 185 -4.52 9.94 24.85
N ASP A 186 -5.67 9.56 24.29
CA ASP A 186 -6.32 8.27 24.53
C ASP A 186 -5.48 7.06 24.11
N GLU A 187 -4.41 7.25 23.33
CA GLU A 187 -3.53 6.18 22.81
C GLU A 187 -2.23 6.02 23.59
N GLU A 188 -1.95 6.91 24.56
CA GLU A 188 -0.73 6.82 25.34
C GLU A 188 -0.57 5.48 26.06
N GLY A 189 0.62 4.92 25.99
CA GLY A 189 0.96 3.65 26.61
C GLY A 189 0.47 2.38 25.89
N LYS A 190 -0.27 2.50 24.79
CA LYS A 190 -0.73 1.34 24.00
C LYS A 190 0.32 0.90 22.99
N TYR A 191 0.65 -0.40 22.97
CA TYR A 191 1.58 -0.94 21.96
C TYR A 191 1.01 -0.77 20.53
N ALA A 192 -0.22 -1.20 20.29
CA ALA A 192 -0.90 -1.05 19.01
C ALA A 192 -1.75 0.23 19.01
N PHE A 193 -1.12 1.39 19.16
CA PHE A 193 -1.80 2.67 19.16
C PHE A 193 -2.43 3.01 17.80
N ILE A 194 -3.52 3.78 17.81
CA ILE A 194 -4.15 4.32 16.60
C ILE A 194 -4.05 5.85 16.66
N MET A 195 -2.99 6.37 16.09
CA MET A 195 -2.67 7.80 16.10
C MET A 195 -3.43 8.51 14.97
N VAL A 196 -4.46 9.26 15.32
CA VAL A 196 -5.13 10.13 14.33
C VAL A 196 -4.20 11.28 13.99
N THR A 197 -3.73 11.32 12.75
CA THR A 197 -2.79 12.34 12.25
C THR A 197 -3.48 13.44 11.45
N SER A 198 -4.65 13.14 10.88
CA SER A 198 -5.37 14.07 10.01
C SER A 198 -6.86 13.79 10.00
N VAL A 199 -7.64 14.85 9.90
CA VAL A 199 -9.09 14.81 9.65
C VAL A 199 -9.37 15.56 8.36
N LYS A 200 -10.08 14.91 7.42
CA LYS A 200 -10.51 15.50 6.15
C LYS A 200 -12.03 15.61 6.13
N ASN A 201 -12.53 16.81 5.88
CA ASN A 201 -13.96 17.01 5.69
C ASN A 201 -14.32 16.88 4.21
N LYS A 202 -14.90 15.74 3.83
CA LYS A 202 -15.51 15.46 2.52
C LYS A 202 -17.04 15.43 2.59
N ALA A 203 -17.60 15.79 3.76
CA ALA A 203 -19.04 15.91 3.94
C ALA A 203 -19.58 17.18 3.31
N ARG A 204 -20.91 17.29 3.29
CA ARG A 204 -21.63 18.49 2.82
C ARG A 204 -22.71 18.88 3.84
N PRO A 205 -23.14 20.14 3.86
CA PRO A 205 -24.31 20.54 4.67
C PRO A 205 -25.56 19.79 4.22
N LYS A 206 -26.45 19.56 5.17
CA LYS A 206 -27.77 18.96 4.93
C LYS A 206 -28.76 20.03 4.47
#